data_615b3b21ce85562f63922cca59b9a20c
#
_entry.id   615b3b21ce85562f63922cca59b9a20c
#
_cell.length_a   1.000
_cell.length_b   1.000
_cell.length_c   1.000
_cell.angle_alpha   90.00
_cell.angle_beta   90.00
_cell.angle_gamma   90.00
#
_symmetry.space_group_name_H-M   'P 1'
#
loop_
_entity.id
_entity.type
_entity.pdbx_description
1 polymer ?
#
loop_
_entity_poly.entity_id
_entity_poly.type
_entity_poly.pdbx_seq_one_letter_code
_entity_poly.pdbx_strand_id
1 'polypeptide(L)'
;MEPKLIEPIIPEARLGRPHARDVIGAALRTYRERFWRIAGTAFVVFGIVAAVDAIATVLVIDRHVSRPAGAAITSAIAGVFAMGGVVVYAGVLDKVVGAHLHGHADLTLRQIWEVLPLGRLVVADVLLALATLVGLALLVAPGVILFTLWSLVGPIITIEDRSVLSAFGRSWRLVRPCFWLTMLLVTLPLQVEQAALHAIQYAELFDHPALPAFLLNGLLGSVIGSVVGLVEVVLAYELIARADPEPSPANR
;
A
#
# COMPACT_ATOMS: atom_id res chain seq x y z
N MET A 1 8.05 -37.21 -6.32
CA MET A 1 8.64 -35.94 -5.84
C MET A 1 7.62 -35.35 -4.88
N GLU A 2 7.77 -35.58 -3.57
CA GLU A 2 6.85 -35.04 -2.57
C GLU A 2 6.95 -33.50 -2.57
N PRO A 3 5.82 -32.78 -2.54
CA PRO A 3 5.86 -31.34 -2.41
C PRO A 3 6.46 -31.02 -1.04
N LYS A 4 7.60 -30.34 -1.07
CA LYS A 4 8.26 -29.82 0.14
C LYS A 4 7.25 -28.88 0.83
N LEU A 5 6.65 -29.35 1.92
CA LEU A 5 5.81 -28.55 2.79
C LEU A 5 6.65 -27.33 3.21
N ILE A 6 6.29 -26.18 2.70
CA ILE A 6 6.88 -24.90 3.12
C ILE A 6 6.33 -24.68 4.52
N GLU A 7 7.20 -24.73 5.54
CA GLU A 7 6.81 -24.38 6.90
C GLU A 7 6.15 -22.98 6.91
N PRO A 8 5.00 -22.83 7.58
CA PRO A 8 4.33 -21.55 7.66
C PRO A 8 5.28 -20.52 8.27
N ILE A 9 5.51 -19.44 7.55
CA ILE A 9 6.46 -18.37 7.93
C ILE A 9 5.99 -17.61 9.18
N ILE A 10 4.70 -17.71 9.50
CA ILE A 10 4.17 -17.19 10.77
C ILE A 10 4.29 -18.30 11.80
N PRO A 11 5.21 -18.20 12.77
CA PRO A 11 5.28 -19.16 13.87
C PRO A 11 3.94 -19.16 14.62
N GLU A 12 3.51 -20.35 15.05
CA GLU A 12 2.32 -20.55 15.86
C GLU A 12 2.12 -19.42 16.88
N ALA A 13 0.88 -18.93 16.96
CA ALA A 13 0.44 -17.72 17.67
C ALA A 13 1.33 -17.30 18.86
N ARG A 14 2.26 -16.40 18.62
CA ARG A 14 2.96 -15.73 19.70
C ARG A 14 1.97 -14.83 20.42
N LEU A 15 1.55 -15.23 21.62
CA LEU A 15 0.78 -14.40 22.52
C LEU A 15 1.61 -13.14 22.84
N GLY A 16 1.13 -11.97 22.44
CA GLY A 16 1.80 -10.70 22.72
C GLY A 16 1.74 -9.68 21.58
N ARG A 17 2.29 -8.48 21.82
CA ARG A 17 2.38 -7.44 20.79
C ARG A 17 3.41 -7.82 19.73
N PRO A 18 3.16 -7.53 18.43
CA PRO A 18 4.15 -7.75 17.38
C PRO A 18 5.42 -6.93 17.65
N HIS A 19 6.58 -7.53 17.41
CA HIS A 19 7.83 -6.80 17.47
C HIS A 19 8.21 -6.32 16.07
N ALA A 20 8.71 -5.09 15.95
CA ALA A 20 9.13 -4.51 14.68
C ALA A 20 10.10 -5.41 13.91
N ARG A 21 11.02 -6.07 14.63
CA ARG A 21 12.01 -6.99 14.04
C ARG A 21 11.38 -8.20 13.35
N ASP A 22 10.30 -8.74 13.91
CA ASP A 22 9.61 -9.92 13.36
C ASP A 22 8.90 -9.54 12.06
N VAL A 23 8.17 -8.40 12.07
CA VAL A 23 7.47 -7.86 10.90
C VAL A 23 8.46 -7.52 9.78
N ILE A 24 9.51 -6.78 10.09
CA ILE A 24 10.55 -6.39 9.11
C ILE A 24 11.27 -7.64 8.59
N GLY A 25 11.62 -8.58 9.47
CA GLY A 25 12.28 -9.83 9.09
C GLY A 25 11.43 -10.71 8.17
N ALA A 26 10.13 -10.79 8.42
CA ALA A 26 9.18 -11.50 7.54
C ALA A 26 9.04 -10.79 6.20
N ALA A 27 8.88 -9.46 6.21
CA ALA A 27 8.80 -8.65 4.99
C ALA A 27 10.07 -8.81 4.13
N LEU A 28 11.26 -8.69 4.70
CA LEU A 28 12.51 -8.83 3.97
C LEU A 28 12.71 -10.25 3.38
N ARG A 29 12.32 -11.29 4.10
CA ARG A 29 12.34 -12.66 3.58
C ARG A 29 11.42 -12.79 2.38
N THR A 30 10.16 -12.37 2.51
CA THR A 30 9.18 -12.41 1.42
C THR A 30 9.66 -11.61 0.22
N TYR A 31 10.24 -10.42 0.45
CA TYR A 31 10.80 -9.59 -0.62
C TYR A 31 11.94 -10.30 -1.37
N ARG A 32 12.88 -10.93 -0.67
CA ARG A 32 13.98 -11.68 -1.30
C ARG A 32 13.50 -12.90 -2.09
N GLU A 33 12.54 -13.65 -1.54
CA GLU A 33 12.03 -14.87 -2.16
C GLU A 33 11.13 -14.60 -3.36
N ARG A 34 10.43 -13.46 -3.35
CA ARG A 34 9.47 -13.05 -4.39
C ARG A 34 9.85 -11.75 -5.11
N PHE A 35 11.15 -11.41 -5.09
CA PHE A 35 11.67 -10.14 -5.58
C PHE A 35 11.14 -9.77 -6.97
N TRP A 36 11.28 -10.66 -7.95
CA TRP A 36 10.88 -10.36 -9.32
C TRP A 36 9.37 -10.15 -9.50
N ARG A 37 8.56 -10.79 -8.67
CA ARG A 37 7.11 -10.56 -8.69
C ARG A 37 6.74 -9.24 -8.04
N ILE A 38 7.25 -8.97 -6.85
CA ILE A 38 6.93 -7.76 -6.10
C ILE A 38 7.49 -6.54 -6.82
N ALA A 39 8.79 -6.52 -7.09
CA ALA A 39 9.47 -5.41 -7.76
C ALA A 39 9.02 -5.24 -9.21
N GLY A 40 8.84 -6.34 -9.95
CA GLY A 40 8.36 -6.28 -11.32
C GLY A 40 6.95 -5.72 -11.44
N THR A 41 6.03 -6.14 -10.56
CA THR A 41 4.66 -5.58 -10.54
C THR A 41 4.67 -4.11 -10.11
N ALA A 42 5.47 -3.76 -9.09
CA ALA A 42 5.65 -2.38 -8.67
C ALA A 42 6.15 -1.50 -9.83
N PHE A 43 7.21 -1.95 -10.49
CA PHE A 43 7.79 -1.22 -11.61
C PHE A 43 6.79 -0.98 -12.76
N VAL A 44 6.00 -1.99 -13.11
CA VAL A 44 4.97 -1.86 -14.16
C VAL A 44 3.88 -0.89 -13.73
N VAL A 45 3.32 -1.07 -12.53
CA VAL A 45 2.20 -0.24 -12.06
C VAL A 45 2.63 1.21 -11.84
N PHE A 46 3.71 1.42 -11.07
CA PHE A 46 4.20 2.79 -10.80
C PHE A 46 4.85 3.44 -12.03
N GLY A 47 5.41 2.65 -12.96
CA GLY A 47 5.88 3.14 -14.25
C GLY A 47 4.74 3.69 -15.11
N ILE A 48 3.60 3.01 -15.15
CA ILE A 48 2.38 3.50 -15.85
C ILE A 48 1.87 4.77 -15.16
N VAL A 49 1.80 4.79 -13.83
CA VAL A 49 1.37 5.97 -13.05
C VAL A 49 2.30 7.15 -13.34
N ALA A 50 3.61 6.95 -13.27
CA ALA A 50 4.60 7.99 -13.55
C ALA A 50 4.51 8.50 -14.99
N ALA A 51 4.26 7.62 -15.97
CA ALA A 51 4.07 8.03 -17.36
C ALA A 51 2.82 8.90 -17.54
N VAL A 52 1.71 8.54 -16.90
CA VAL A 52 0.46 9.34 -16.94
C VAL A 52 0.68 10.70 -16.29
N ASP A 53 1.35 10.73 -15.12
CA ASP A 53 1.67 11.97 -14.42
C ASP A 53 2.62 12.86 -15.22
N ALA A 54 3.64 12.30 -15.87
CA ALA A 54 4.54 13.02 -16.76
C ALA A 54 3.78 13.65 -17.95
N ILE A 55 2.90 12.87 -18.60
CA ILE A 55 2.07 13.38 -19.70
C ILE A 55 1.17 14.51 -19.21
N ALA A 56 0.49 14.33 -18.07
CA ALA A 56 -0.35 15.36 -17.47
C ALA A 56 0.41 16.64 -17.19
N THR A 57 1.61 16.52 -16.61
CA THR A 57 2.47 17.65 -16.30
C THR A 57 2.93 18.40 -17.56
N VAL A 58 3.40 17.70 -18.59
CA VAL A 58 3.79 18.31 -19.88
C VAL A 58 2.61 19.05 -20.50
N LEU A 59 1.40 18.47 -20.53
CA LEU A 59 0.21 19.11 -21.05
C LEU A 59 -0.15 20.40 -20.31
N VAL A 60 0.07 20.44 -18.99
CA VAL A 60 -0.21 21.61 -18.15
C VAL A 60 0.87 22.68 -18.32
N ILE A 61 2.17 22.31 -18.31
CA ILE A 61 3.30 23.24 -18.38
C ILE A 61 3.44 23.85 -19.78
N ASP A 62 3.34 23.06 -20.85
CA ASP A 62 3.49 23.53 -22.23
C ASP A 62 2.29 24.37 -22.71
N ARG A 63 1.41 24.77 -21.81
CA ARG A 63 0.26 25.64 -22.07
C ARG A 63 -0.72 25.12 -23.13
N HIS A 64 -0.68 23.83 -23.43
CA HIS A 64 -1.72 23.23 -24.25
C HIS A 64 -3.07 23.31 -23.53
N VAL A 65 -3.05 23.48 -22.20
CA VAL A 65 -4.21 23.72 -21.34
C VAL A 65 -4.08 25.11 -20.71
N SER A 66 -4.45 26.14 -21.46
CA SER A 66 -4.31 27.56 -21.07
C SER A 66 -5.32 28.05 -20.02
N ARG A 67 -6.29 27.21 -19.63
CA ARG A 67 -7.35 27.57 -18.67
C ARG A 67 -7.10 26.87 -17.33
N PRO A 68 -7.22 27.60 -16.18
CA PRO A 68 -7.03 26.99 -14.85
C PRO A 68 -7.95 25.78 -14.60
N ALA A 69 -9.15 25.79 -15.16
CA ALA A 69 -10.07 24.65 -15.10
C ALA A 69 -9.52 23.39 -15.83
N GLY A 70 -8.88 23.59 -17.00
CA GLY A 70 -8.26 22.48 -17.71
C GLY A 70 -7.07 21.89 -16.98
N ALA A 71 -6.21 22.72 -16.39
CA ALA A 71 -5.11 22.26 -15.56
C ALA A 71 -5.61 21.46 -14.35
N ALA A 72 -6.65 21.94 -13.67
CA ALA A 72 -7.29 21.23 -12.56
C ALA A 72 -7.87 19.87 -12.98
N ILE A 73 -8.54 19.80 -14.13
CA ILE A 73 -9.09 18.53 -14.65
C ILE A 73 -7.95 17.55 -14.99
N THR A 74 -6.88 18.02 -15.65
CA THR A 74 -5.76 17.15 -16.02
C THR A 74 -5.06 16.59 -14.77
N SER A 75 -4.83 17.44 -13.77
CA SER A 75 -4.25 17.02 -12.49
C SER A 75 -5.18 16.07 -11.72
N ALA A 76 -6.49 16.29 -11.75
CA ALA A 76 -7.45 15.37 -11.14
C ALA A 76 -7.46 14.00 -11.82
N ILE A 77 -7.38 13.95 -13.15
CA ILE A 77 -7.27 12.69 -13.89
C ILE A 77 -5.99 11.94 -13.50
N ALA A 78 -4.85 12.62 -13.50
CA ALA A 78 -3.57 12.03 -13.09
C ALA A 78 -3.64 11.49 -11.64
N GLY A 79 -4.24 12.24 -10.72
CA GLY A 79 -4.46 11.82 -9.34
C GLY A 79 -5.33 10.57 -9.21
N VAL A 80 -6.40 10.46 -10.01
CA VAL A 80 -7.26 9.25 -10.06
C VAL A 80 -6.48 8.05 -10.58
N PHE A 81 -5.65 8.23 -11.62
CA PHE A 81 -4.77 7.15 -12.12
C PHE A 81 -3.73 6.73 -11.09
N ALA A 82 -3.11 7.69 -10.40
CA ALA A 82 -2.15 7.40 -9.34
C ALA A 82 -2.79 6.59 -8.20
N MET A 83 -3.95 7.02 -7.73
CA MET A 83 -4.74 6.31 -6.71
C MET A 83 -5.12 4.90 -7.18
N GLY A 84 -5.63 4.76 -8.40
CA GLY A 84 -5.97 3.45 -8.98
C GLY A 84 -4.76 2.52 -9.05
N GLY A 85 -3.59 3.04 -9.42
CA GLY A 85 -2.34 2.29 -9.45
C GLY A 85 -1.94 1.75 -8.08
N VAL A 86 -1.99 2.59 -7.05
CA VAL A 86 -1.68 2.18 -5.67
C VAL A 86 -2.63 1.09 -5.18
N VAL A 87 -3.95 1.25 -5.42
CA VAL A 87 -4.97 0.25 -5.06
C VAL A 87 -4.72 -1.10 -5.73
N VAL A 88 -4.43 -1.08 -7.03
CA VAL A 88 -4.14 -2.31 -7.79
C VAL A 88 -2.89 -2.97 -7.26
N TYR A 89 -1.82 -2.19 -7.05
CA TYR A 89 -0.57 -2.71 -6.52
C TYR A 89 -0.74 -3.33 -5.14
N ALA A 90 -1.39 -2.62 -4.21
CA ALA A 90 -1.66 -3.11 -2.86
C ALA A 90 -2.45 -4.42 -2.89
N GLY A 91 -3.52 -4.50 -3.69
CA GLY A 91 -4.31 -5.72 -3.83
C GLY A 91 -3.53 -6.90 -4.42
N VAL A 92 -2.65 -6.66 -5.41
CA VAL A 92 -1.75 -7.70 -5.94
C VAL A 92 -0.78 -8.15 -4.85
N LEU A 93 -0.21 -7.23 -4.10
CA LEU A 93 0.73 -7.51 -3.04
C LEU A 93 0.10 -8.38 -1.94
N ASP A 94 -1.13 -8.03 -1.51
CA ASP A 94 -1.90 -8.84 -0.55
C ASP A 94 -2.05 -10.30 -0.99
N LYS A 95 -2.37 -10.53 -2.26
CA LYS A 95 -2.55 -11.89 -2.81
C LYS A 95 -1.22 -12.64 -2.95
N VAL A 96 -0.16 -11.97 -3.36
CA VAL A 96 1.19 -12.56 -3.47
C VAL A 96 1.72 -12.94 -2.09
N VAL A 97 1.59 -12.05 -1.11
CA VAL A 97 2.03 -12.30 0.27
C VAL A 97 1.17 -13.39 0.92
N GLY A 98 -0.16 -13.31 0.75
CA GLY A 98 -1.08 -14.31 1.29
C GLY A 98 -0.80 -15.70 0.76
N ALA A 99 -0.60 -15.86 -0.54
CA ALA A 99 -0.22 -17.16 -1.14
C ALA A 99 1.10 -17.68 -0.56
N HIS A 100 2.08 -16.79 -0.39
CA HIS A 100 3.38 -17.15 0.17
C HIS A 100 3.30 -17.56 1.66
N LEU A 101 2.58 -16.81 2.47
CA LEU A 101 2.44 -17.07 3.92
C LEU A 101 1.68 -18.38 4.20
N HIS A 102 0.72 -18.74 3.35
CA HIS A 102 -0.09 -19.94 3.52
C HIS A 102 0.41 -21.14 2.70
N GLY A 103 1.56 -21.03 2.03
CA GLY A 103 2.13 -22.12 1.24
C GLY A 103 1.29 -22.51 0.00
N HIS A 104 0.41 -21.63 -0.46
CA HIS A 104 -0.40 -21.86 -1.65
C HIS A 104 0.39 -21.63 -2.94
N ALA A 105 -0.07 -22.27 -4.01
CA ALA A 105 0.49 -22.05 -5.35
C ALA A 105 0.30 -20.57 -5.75
N ASP A 106 1.30 -20.04 -6.43
CA ASP A 106 1.29 -18.66 -6.91
C ASP A 106 0.15 -18.42 -7.90
N LEU A 107 -0.72 -17.48 -7.59
CA LEU A 107 -1.75 -17.02 -8.51
C LEU A 107 -1.13 -16.26 -9.69
N THR A 108 -1.65 -16.47 -10.89
CA THR A 108 -1.31 -15.62 -12.03
C THR A 108 -1.92 -14.23 -11.88
N LEU A 109 -1.32 -13.21 -12.51
CA LEU A 109 -1.86 -11.83 -12.47
C LEU A 109 -3.34 -11.77 -12.91
N ARG A 110 -3.73 -12.58 -13.90
CA ARG A 110 -5.11 -12.67 -14.35
C ARG A 110 -6.04 -13.19 -13.25
N GLN A 111 -5.66 -14.27 -12.57
CA GLN A 111 -6.44 -14.83 -11.46
C GLN A 111 -6.55 -13.85 -10.29
N ILE A 112 -5.46 -13.11 -9.98
CA ILE A 112 -5.49 -12.06 -8.97
C ILE A 112 -6.51 -10.99 -9.36
N TRP A 113 -6.51 -10.54 -10.62
CA TRP A 113 -7.43 -9.52 -11.12
C TRP A 113 -8.90 -9.93 -11.00
N GLU A 114 -9.22 -11.18 -11.28
CA GLU A 114 -10.58 -11.73 -11.21
C GLU A 114 -11.12 -11.80 -9.76
N VAL A 115 -10.21 -11.94 -8.77
CA VAL A 115 -10.58 -12.10 -7.33
C VAL A 115 -10.49 -10.78 -6.55
N LEU A 116 -9.85 -9.74 -7.09
CA LEU A 116 -9.65 -8.47 -6.41
C LEU A 116 -10.96 -7.68 -6.27
N PRO A 117 -11.38 -7.29 -5.04
CA PRO A 117 -12.57 -6.49 -4.83
C PRO A 117 -12.29 -4.99 -5.09
N LEU A 118 -11.87 -4.66 -6.32
CA LEU A 118 -11.40 -3.32 -6.71
C LEU A 118 -12.38 -2.20 -6.32
N GLY A 119 -13.68 -2.41 -6.52
CA GLY A 119 -14.68 -1.40 -6.16
C GLY A 119 -14.68 -1.08 -4.65
N ARG A 120 -14.53 -2.09 -3.81
CA ARG A 120 -14.45 -1.89 -2.35
C ARG A 120 -13.15 -1.21 -1.93
N LEU A 121 -12.05 -1.57 -2.56
CA LEU A 121 -10.74 -0.96 -2.30
C LEU A 121 -10.72 0.52 -2.69
N VAL A 122 -11.21 0.86 -3.89
CA VAL A 122 -11.30 2.26 -4.33
C VAL A 122 -12.19 3.08 -3.41
N VAL A 123 -13.36 2.56 -3.02
CA VAL A 123 -14.24 3.26 -2.07
C VAL A 123 -13.56 3.45 -0.71
N ALA A 124 -12.85 2.44 -0.22
CA ALA A 124 -12.12 2.53 1.04
C ALA A 124 -11.04 3.60 0.99
N ASP A 125 -10.24 3.65 -0.09
CA ASP A 125 -9.17 4.63 -0.26
C ASP A 125 -9.71 6.05 -0.42
N VAL A 126 -10.81 6.24 -1.15
CA VAL A 126 -11.48 7.55 -1.24
C VAL A 126 -11.94 8.02 0.14
N LEU A 127 -12.58 7.14 0.91
CA LEU A 127 -13.04 7.48 2.27
C LEU A 127 -11.86 7.76 3.20
N LEU A 128 -10.79 6.99 3.12
CA LEU A 128 -9.56 7.21 3.90
C LEU A 128 -8.92 8.56 3.54
N ALA A 129 -8.81 8.85 2.24
CA ALA A 129 -8.24 10.11 1.75
C ALA A 129 -9.08 11.31 2.23
N LEU A 130 -10.41 11.25 2.09
CA LEU A 130 -11.31 12.31 2.56
C LEU A 130 -11.22 12.52 4.07
N ALA A 131 -11.25 11.44 4.84
CA ALA A 131 -11.14 11.52 6.29
C ALA A 131 -9.78 12.08 6.74
N THR A 132 -8.70 11.65 6.08
CA THR A 132 -7.36 12.17 6.33
C THR A 132 -7.26 13.65 5.98
N LEU A 133 -7.80 14.06 4.82
CA LEU A 133 -7.82 15.46 4.39
C LEU A 133 -8.58 16.35 5.37
N VAL A 134 -9.76 15.92 5.82
CA VAL A 134 -10.53 16.63 6.86
C VAL A 134 -9.73 16.71 8.17
N GLY A 135 -9.10 15.61 8.56
CA GLY A 135 -8.24 15.58 9.75
C GLY A 135 -7.06 16.54 9.66
N LEU A 136 -6.39 16.60 8.49
CA LEU A 136 -5.29 17.52 8.22
C LEU A 136 -5.74 18.98 8.16
N ALA A 137 -6.94 19.26 7.61
CA ALA A 137 -7.51 20.60 7.55
C ALA A 137 -7.86 21.14 8.95
N LEU A 138 -8.26 20.26 9.89
CA LEU A 138 -8.50 20.62 11.28
C LEU A 138 -7.17 20.87 12.01
N LEU A 139 -6.26 19.93 11.94
CA LEU A 139 -4.89 19.97 12.48
C LEU A 139 -4.11 18.80 11.89
N VAL A 140 -2.79 18.95 11.72
CA VAL A 140 -1.95 17.89 11.17
C VAL A 140 -2.02 16.59 12.00
N ALA A 141 -2.00 16.71 13.32
CA ALA A 141 -2.02 15.56 14.22
C ALA A 141 -3.27 14.66 14.07
N PRO A 142 -4.51 15.14 14.06
CA PRO A 142 -5.69 14.30 13.80
C PRO A 142 -5.63 13.57 12.46
N GLY A 143 -5.16 14.22 11.40
CA GLY A 143 -5.02 13.58 10.08
C GLY A 143 -4.08 12.39 10.12
N VAL A 144 -2.90 12.55 10.71
CA VAL A 144 -1.90 11.47 10.87
C VAL A 144 -2.43 10.35 11.76
N ILE A 145 -3.14 10.68 12.84
CA ILE A 145 -3.76 9.69 13.74
C ILE A 145 -4.80 8.86 13.00
N LEU A 146 -5.72 9.50 12.28
CA LEU A 146 -6.76 8.80 11.50
C LEU A 146 -6.15 7.93 10.41
N PHE A 147 -5.18 8.46 9.65
CA PHE A 147 -4.47 7.69 8.65
C PHE A 147 -3.81 6.44 9.25
N THR A 148 -3.10 6.58 10.38
CA THR A 148 -2.46 5.45 11.05
C THR A 148 -3.47 4.40 11.51
N LEU A 149 -4.57 4.81 12.14
CA LEU A 149 -5.60 3.90 12.65
C LEU A 149 -6.32 3.13 11.54
N TRP A 150 -6.37 3.68 10.33
CA TRP A 150 -7.06 3.10 9.19
C TRP A 150 -6.12 2.64 8.08
N SER A 151 -4.81 2.67 8.29
CA SER A 151 -3.82 2.22 7.29
C SER A 151 -4.02 0.78 6.82
N LEU A 152 -4.57 -0.10 7.65
CA LEU A 152 -4.76 -1.51 7.31
C LEU A 152 -6.13 -1.83 6.69
N VAL A 153 -6.93 -0.83 6.31
CA VAL A 153 -8.28 -1.07 5.74
C VAL A 153 -8.20 -1.86 4.44
N GLY A 154 -7.27 -1.52 3.54
CA GLY A 154 -7.04 -2.22 2.28
C GLY A 154 -6.75 -3.71 2.48
N PRO A 155 -5.68 -4.06 3.21
CA PRO A 155 -5.36 -5.44 3.55
C PRO A 155 -6.53 -6.20 4.22
N ILE A 156 -7.27 -5.58 5.16
CA ILE A 156 -8.40 -6.22 5.82
C ILE A 156 -9.53 -6.56 4.84
N ILE A 157 -9.82 -5.70 3.87
CA ILE A 157 -10.83 -5.98 2.83
C ILE A 157 -10.41 -7.18 1.98
N THR A 158 -9.14 -7.29 1.62
CA THR A 158 -8.63 -8.35 0.75
C THR A 158 -8.42 -9.68 1.47
N ILE A 159 -8.00 -9.65 2.74
CA ILE A 159 -7.69 -10.82 3.55
C ILE A 159 -8.97 -11.42 4.16
N GLU A 160 -9.79 -10.58 4.84
CA GLU A 160 -10.98 -11.03 5.57
C GLU A 160 -12.28 -10.91 4.74
N ASP A 161 -12.22 -10.47 3.47
CA ASP A 161 -13.37 -10.23 2.58
C ASP A 161 -14.48 -9.37 3.21
N ARG A 162 -14.10 -8.34 3.97
CA ARG A 162 -15.03 -7.48 4.69
C ARG A 162 -15.63 -6.39 3.81
N SER A 163 -16.81 -5.91 4.25
CA SER A 163 -17.36 -4.65 3.71
C SER A 163 -16.52 -3.46 4.17
N VAL A 164 -16.52 -2.39 3.37
CA VAL A 164 -15.69 -1.19 3.59
C VAL A 164 -15.83 -0.66 5.03
N LEU A 165 -17.05 -0.36 5.48
CA LEU A 165 -17.27 0.22 6.82
C LEU A 165 -16.85 -0.74 7.94
N SER A 166 -17.05 -2.05 7.78
CA SER A 166 -16.61 -3.02 8.79
C SER A 166 -15.09 -3.13 8.84
N ALA A 167 -14.39 -2.94 7.71
CA ALA A 167 -12.94 -2.93 7.64
C ALA A 167 -12.33 -1.71 8.38
N PHE A 168 -12.95 -0.52 8.28
CA PHE A 168 -12.54 0.64 9.08
C PHE A 168 -12.63 0.36 10.60
N GLY A 169 -13.75 -0.22 11.06
CA GLY A 169 -13.92 -0.59 12.46
C GLY A 169 -12.94 -1.69 12.90
N ARG A 170 -12.60 -2.62 12.01
CA ARG A 170 -11.63 -3.68 12.26
C ARG A 170 -10.20 -3.14 12.32
N SER A 171 -9.80 -2.31 11.37
CA SER A 171 -8.50 -1.64 11.36
C SER A 171 -8.27 -0.84 12.65
N TRP A 172 -9.25 -0.02 13.05
CA TRP A 172 -9.20 0.71 14.31
C TRP A 172 -8.91 -0.21 15.51
N ARG A 173 -9.63 -1.33 15.63
CA ARG A 173 -9.46 -2.28 16.75
C ARG A 173 -8.11 -2.96 16.75
N LEU A 174 -7.59 -3.32 15.57
CA LEU A 174 -6.30 -3.99 15.40
C LEU A 174 -5.12 -3.04 15.64
N VAL A 175 -5.20 -1.82 15.11
CA VAL A 175 -4.09 -0.85 15.16
C VAL A 175 -4.00 -0.14 16.51
N ARG A 176 -5.13 0.19 17.14
CA ARG A 176 -5.15 0.94 18.40
C ARG A 176 -4.18 0.42 19.48
N PRO A 177 -4.10 -0.89 19.78
CA PRO A 177 -3.18 -1.40 20.80
C PRO A 177 -1.71 -1.36 20.39
N CYS A 178 -1.41 -1.27 19.09
CA CYS A 178 -0.06 -1.21 18.53
C CYS A 178 0.16 0.05 17.68
N PHE A 179 -0.55 1.15 17.99
CA PHE A 179 -0.55 2.40 17.24
C PHE A 179 0.86 2.89 16.88
N TRP A 180 1.75 2.99 17.85
CA TRP A 180 3.11 3.47 17.65
C TRP A 180 3.94 2.58 16.73
N LEU A 181 3.71 1.28 16.78
CA LEU A 181 4.37 0.34 15.87
C LEU A 181 3.89 0.55 14.44
N THR A 182 2.57 0.64 14.22
CA THR A 182 1.98 0.89 12.90
C THR A 182 2.41 2.26 12.37
N MET A 183 2.41 3.29 13.22
CA MET A 183 2.87 4.62 12.84
C MET A 183 4.33 4.60 12.37
N LEU A 184 5.21 3.90 13.10
CA LEU A 184 6.63 3.82 12.75
C LEU A 184 6.90 3.00 11.49
N LEU A 185 6.20 1.88 11.31
CA LEU A 185 6.49 0.94 10.24
C LEU A 185 5.75 1.24 8.93
N VAL A 186 4.58 1.86 8.98
CA VAL A 186 3.72 2.13 7.81
C VAL A 186 3.58 3.62 7.58
N THR A 187 3.03 4.37 8.54
CA THR A 187 2.68 5.78 8.32
C THR A 187 3.91 6.65 8.10
N LEU A 188 4.90 6.56 8.97
CA LEU A 188 6.09 7.42 8.90
C LEU A 188 6.90 7.20 7.62
N PRO A 189 7.22 5.97 7.17
CA PRO A 189 7.90 5.74 5.91
C PRO A 189 7.13 6.28 4.70
N LEU A 190 5.80 6.10 4.65
CA LEU A 190 4.96 6.67 3.59
C LEU A 190 5.00 8.19 3.58
N GLN A 191 4.94 8.84 4.74
CA GLN A 191 5.03 10.31 4.81
C GLN A 191 6.41 10.82 4.39
N VAL A 192 7.49 10.11 4.75
CA VAL A 192 8.86 10.44 4.31
C VAL A 192 9.01 10.28 2.80
N GLU A 193 8.46 9.20 2.23
CA GLU A 193 8.41 8.98 0.79
C GLU A 193 7.69 10.13 0.09
N GLN A 194 6.48 10.46 0.51
CA GLN A 194 5.70 11.56 -0.08
C GLN A 194 6.42 12.91 0.03
N ALA A 195 7.02 13.20 1.19
CA ALA A 195 7.79 14.43 1.38
C ALA A 195 9.02 14.48 0.45
N ALA A 196 9.73 13.36 0.26
CA ALA A 196 10.86 13.27 -0.65
C ALA A 196 10.42 13.48 -2.12
N LEU A 197 9.33 12.84 -2.55
CA LEU A 197 8.75 13.01 -3.88
C LEU A 197 8.34 14.46 -4.14
N HIS A 198 7.68 15.10 -3.18
CA HIS A 198 7.33 16.52 -3.30
C HIS A 198 8.56 17.43 -3.33
N ALA A 199 9.59 17.16 -2.51
CA ALA A 199 10.82 17.93 -2.53
C ALA A 199 11.53 17.87 -3.89
N ILE A 200 11.54 16.68 -4.53
CA ILE A 200 12.08 16.51 -5.88
C ILE A 200 11.25 17.32 -6.88
N GLN A 201 9.91 17.22 -6.85
CA GLN A 201 9.02 17.98 -7.73
C GLN A 201 9.22 19.49 -7.57
N TYR A 202 9.43 20.00 -6.35
CA TYR A 202 9.72 21.41 -6.12
C TYR A 202 11.07 21.85 -6.69
N ALA A 203 12.10 21.01 -6.55
CA ALA A 203 13.42 21.30 -7.12
C ALA A 203 13.39 21.39 -8.65
N GLU A 204 12.55 20.59 -9.31
CA GLU A 204 12.38 20.57 -10.76
C GLU A 204 11.64 21.78 -11.32
N LEU A 205 10.68 22.32 -10.57
CA LEU A 205 9.98 23.55 -10.97
C LEU A 205 10.94 24.73 -11.17
N PHE A 206 12.15 24.67 -10.61
CA PHE A 206 13.14 25.75 -10.68
C PHE A 206 14.28 25.55 -11.68
N ASP A 207 14.65 24.30 -12.09
CA ASP A 207 15.93 24.11 -12.78
C ASP A 207 16.00 23.10 -13.96
N HIS A 208 14.96 22.52 -14.54
CA HIS A 208 15.01 21.56 -15.70
C HIS A 208 14.92 20.05 -15.43
N PRO A 209 14.98 19.25 -16.49
CA PRO A 209 13.88 18.84 -17.37
C PRO A 209 13.02 17.74 -16.74
N ALA A 210 11.71 17.84 -16.90
CA ALA A 210 10.67 16.99 -16.33
C ALA A 210 10.94 15.48 -16.45
N LEU A 211 11.52 14.98 -17.54
CA LEU A 211 11.60 13.55 -17.82
C LEU A 211 12.55 12.76 -16.89
N PRO A 212 13.81 13.14 -16.63
CA PRO A 212 14.69 12.40 -15.73
C PRO A 212 14.15 12.32 -14.30
N ALA A 213 13.53 13.35 -13.84
CA ALA A 213 13.00 13.43 -12.50
C ALA A 213 11.72 12.62 -12.34
N PHE A 214 10.82 12.58 -13.34
CA PHE A 214 9.70 11.65 -13.36
C PHE A 214 10.13 10.19 -13.38
N LEU A 215 11.17 9.85 -14.15
CA LEU A 215 11.74 8.52 -14.15
C LEU A 215 12.33 8.17 -12.78
N LEU A 216 13.02 9.11 -12.14
CA LEU A 216 13.56 8.93 -10.81
C LEU A 216 12.46 8.79 -9.77
N ASN A 217 11.40 9.60 -9.84
CA ASN A 217 10.22 9.49 -8.99
C ASN A 217 9.53 8.12 -9.14
N GLY A 218 9.29 7.67 -10.37
CA GLY A 218 8.70 6.36 -10.65
C GLY A 218 9.56 5.22 -10.10
N LEU A 219 10.89 5.34 -10.21
CA LEU A 219 11.82 4.35 -9.69
C LEU A 219 11.85 4.33 -8.16
N LEU A 220 11.96 5.49 -7.52
CA LEU A 220 11.97 5.62 -6.06
C LEU A 220 10.63 5.16 -5.47
N GLY A 221 9.51 5.62 -6.02
CA GLY A 221 8.17 5.17 -5.58
C GLY A 221 8.00 3.66 -5.75
N SER A 222 8.50 3.07 -6.84
CA SER A 222 8.44 1.62 -7.04
C SER A 222 9.26 0.86 -5.99
N VAL A 223 10.43 1.35 -5.60
CA VAL A 223 11.29 0.68 -4.62
C VAL A 223 10.77 0.90 -3.21
N ILE A 224 10.53 2.14 -2.82
CA ILE A 224 10.12 2.49 -1.44
C ILE A 224 8.68 2.00 -1.20
N GLY A 225 7.75 2.32 -2.10
CA GLY A 225 6.36 1.93 -2.00
C GLY A 225 6.18 0.41 -1.97
N SER A 226 7.01 -0.35 -2.70
CA SER A 226 6.96 -1.81 -2.64
C SER A 226 7.39 -2.38 -1.29
N VAL A 227 8.40 -1.80 -0.65
CA VAL A 227 8.88 -2.24 0.66
C VAL A 227 7.87 -1.85 1.74
N VAL A 228 7.37 -0.62 1.71
CA VAL A 228 6.40 -0.13 2.71
C VAL A 228 5.09 -0.90 2.61
N GLY A 229 4.55 -1.08 1.40
CA GLY A 229 3.34 -1.87 1.18
C GLY A 229 3.50 -3.33 1.64
N LEU A 230 4.68 -3.93 1.43
CA LEU A 230 4.95 -5.27 1.93
C LEU A 230 4.95 -5.33 3.46
N VAL A 231 5.55 -4.34 4.13
CA VAL A 231 5.55 -4.24 5.60
C VAL A 231 4.11 -4.08 6.12
N GLU A 232 3.30 -3.26 5.45
CA GLU A 232 1.89 -3.05 5.78
C GLU A 232 1.09 -4.36 5.71
N VAL A 233 1.22 -5.11 4.60
CA VAL A 233 0.51 -6.38 4.39
C VAL A 233 0.96 -7.42 5.41
N VAL A 234 2.26 -7.58 5.65
CA VAL A 234 2.78 -8.51 6.65
C VAL A 234 2.28 -8.15 8.05
N LEU A 235 2.28 -6.85 8.39
CA LEU A 235 1.74 -6.37 9.67
C LEU A 235 0.25 -6.69 9.81
N ALA A 236 -0.55 -6.53 8.74
CA ALA A 236 -1.97 -6.88 8.74
C ALA A 236 -2.19 -8.37 9.02
N TYR A 237 -1.47 -9.26 8.33
CA TYR A 237 -1.54 -10.70 8.58
C TYR A 237 -1.17 -11.06 10.03
N GLU A 238 -0.10 -10.47 10.55
CA GLU A 238 0.35 -10.68 11.92
C GLU A 238 -0.71 -10.23 12.95
N LEU A 239 -1.34 -9.09 12.74
CA LEU A 239 -2.35 -8.55 13.66
C LEU A 239 -3.66 -9.34 13.60
N ILE A 240 -4.08 -9.77 12.40
CA ILE A 240 -5.27 -10.60 12.21
C ILE A 240 -5.06 -11.96 12.89
N ALA A 241 -3.93 -12.62 12.63
CA ALA A 241 -3.63 -13.92 13.23
C ALA A 241 -3.59 -13.89 14.76
N ARG A 242 -3.18 -12.77 15.36
CA ARG A 242 -3.16 -12.61 16.82
C ARG A 242 -4.51 -12.25 17.42
N ALA A 243 -5.38 -11.57 16.66
CA ALA A 243 -6.70 -11.18 17.12
C ALA A 243 -7.70 -12.34 17.10
N ASP A 244 -7.56 -13.23 16.13
CA ASP A 244 -8.41 -14.39 15.93
C ASP A 244 -7.51 -15.64 15.82
N PRO A 245 -6.90 -16.11 16.93
CA PRO A 245 -6.07 -17.32 16.88
C PRO A 245 -6.92 -18.51 16.43
N GLU A 246 -6.45 -19.22 15.40
CA GLU A 246 -7.11 -20.47 15.00
C GLU A 246 -7.23 -21.41 16.21
N PRO A 247 -8.37 -22.08 16.39
CA PRO A 247 -8.51 -23.06 17.46
C PRO A 247 -7.43 -24.12 17.32
N SER A 248 -6.65 -24.31 18.38
CA SER A 248 -5.58 -25.31 18.44
C SER A 248 -6.10 -26.67 17.96
N PRO A 249 -5.37 -27.39 17.08
CA PRO A 249 -5.77 -28.73 16.63
C PRO A 249 -6.00 -29.72 17.75
N ALA A 250 -5.57 -29.42 18.98
CA ALA A 250 -5.86 -30.21 20.18
C ALA A 250 -7.34 -30.17 20.63
N ASN A 251 -8.17 -29.30 20.06
CA ASN A 251 -9.61 -29.14 20.39
C ASN A 251 -10.54 -29.62 19.27
N ARG A 252 -10.04 -30.37 18.28
CA ARG A 252 -10.85 -31.03 17.24
C ARG A 252 -11.00 -32.53 17.49
#